data_4417c77488eabfdf32a8d80f47ddc427
#
_entry.id   4417c77488eabfdf32a8d80f47ddc427
#
_cell.length_a   1.000
_cell.length_b   1.000
_cell.length_c   1.000
_cell.angle_alpha   90.00
_cell.angle_beta   90.00
_cell.angle_gamma   90.00
#
_symmetry.space_group_name_H-M   'P 1'
#
loop_
_entity.id
_entity.type
_entity.pdbx_description
1 polymer ?
#
loop_
_entity_poly.entity_id
_entity_poly.type
_entity_poly.pdbx_seq_one_letter_code
_entity_poly.pdbx_strand_id
1 'polypeptide(L)'
;MLCHGDGLLSFLTALLVVVLALSRSPTLACLLPAGLYVALHLLSLEPPAARSAQRVLQPRGTAARVAHRGGAHDAPENTLGAIRQAAENGAAGVEVDVEFTADGVAILMHDDTVERTTDGSGRLCDLTFDEIRKLNASAKHRLRSKFPSEKVPTLREGVVESMRHNLTIYFDVKGHADQMRRADRKVVTALTHRPWHLSHLGDGTRRFRSFWKHYLYVGMDIIVDWSLHSFLWRLCGNSAFLVQKNFVSQDYVSHWSSKGIHVVPWTVNTFAEKSYLENVLECSYITDSLVEDCDPHY
;
A
#
# COMPACT_ATOMS: atom_id res chain seq x y z
N MET A 1 -6.37 -10.42 24.73
CA MET A 1 -5.37 -9.82 25.65
C MET A 1 -4.10 -10.65 25.52
N LEU A 2 -3.35 -10.51 24.44
CA LEU A 2 -2.06 -11.17 24.21
C LEU A 2 -0.98 -10.17 24.57
N CYS A 3 -0.10 -10.58 25.46
CA CYS A 3 0.92 -9.77 26.10
C CYS A 3 1.75 -8.93 25.13
N HIS A 4 2.00 -7.68 25.49
CA HIS A 4 2.85 -6.69 24.82
C HIS A 4 4.33 -7.05 24.90
N GLY A 5 4.71 -8.25 24.49
CA GLY A 5 6.10 -8.65 24.30
C GLY A 5 6.48 -8.43 22.85
N ASP A 6 7.72 -7.99 22.59
CA ASP A 6 8.26 -7.92 21.23
C ASP A 6 8.00 -9.26 20.51
N GLY A 7 7.17 -9.23 19.46
CA GLY A 7 6.81 -10.45 18.72
C GLY A 7 8.03 -11.19 18.18
N LEU A 8 9.13 -10.46 17.89
CA LEU A 8 10.42 -11.05 17.55
C LEU A 8 11.03 -11.86 18.71
N LEU A 9 10.98 -11.35 19.94
CA LEU A 9 11.49 -12.07 21.10
C LEU A 9 10.67 -13.35 21.36
N SER A 10 9.35 -13.26 21.26
CA SER A 10 8.46 -14.42 21.39
C SER A 10 8.74 -15.47 20.31
N PHE A 11 8.96 -15.06 19.07
CA PHE A 11 9.34 -15.93 17.96
C PHE A 11 10.69 -16.62 18.21
N LEU A 12 11.73 -15.86 18.61
CA LEU A 12 13.06 -16.40 18.90
C LEU A 12 13.04 -17.36 20.09
N THR A 13 12.22 -17.06 21.10
CA THR A 13 12.02 -17.96 22.25
C THR A 13 11.34 -19.26 21.83
N ALA A 14 10.28 -19.20 21.02
CA ALA A 14 9.63 -20.37 20.46
C ALA A 14 10.60 -21.20 19.60
N LEU A 15 11.40 -20.54 18.75
CA LEU A 15 12.42 -21.20 17.94
C LEU A 15 13.46 -21.90 18.80
N LEU A 16 13.93 -21.26 19.88
CA LEU A 16 14.86 -21.87 20.85
C LEU A 16 14.27 -23.17 21.44
N VAL A 17 13.03 -23.13 21.90
CA VAL A 17 12.34 -24.30 22.47
C VAL A 17 12.20 -25.41 21.43
N VAL A 18 11.79 -25.11 20.23
CA VAL A 18 11.63 -26.08 19.12
C VAL A 18 12.97 -26.71 18.75
N VAL A 19 14.02 -25.89 18.56
CA VAL A 19 15.36 -26.38 18.23
C VAL A 19 15.90 -27.27 19.36
N LEU A 20 15.72 -26.90 20.64
CA LEU A 20 16.13 -27.69 21.76
C LEU A 20 15.40 -29.04 21.80
N ALA A 21 14.08 -29.04 21.58
CA ALA A 21 13.27 -30.25 21.59
C ALA A 21 13.66 -31.24 20.47
N LEU A 22 13.94 -30.71 19.27
CA LEU A 22 14.26 -31.51 18.09
C LEU A 22 15.72 -31.98 18.08
N SER A 23 16.67 -31.09 18.34
CA SER A 23 18.11 -31.39 18.27
C SER A 23 18.70 -31.97 19.57
N ARG A 24 18.01 -31.77 20.70
CA ARG A 24 18.51 -32.05 22.04
C ARG A 24 19.87 -31.41 22.35
N SER A 25 20.24 -30.39 21.58
CA SER A 25 21.52 -29.68 21.71
C SER A 25 21.28 -28.27 22.25
N PRO A 26 21.66 -27.95 23.50
CA PRO A 26 21.56 -26.59 24.02
C PRO A 26 22.35 -25.58 23.20
N THR A 27 23.50 -25.98 22.65
CA THR A 27 24.33 -25.13 21.83
C THR A 27 23.61 -24.67 20.53
N LEU A 28 23.00 -25.63 19.81
CA LEU A 28 22.23 -25.31 18.61
C LEU A 28 20.99 -24.47 18.94
N ALA A 29 20.32 -24.77 20.05
CA ALA A 29 19.15 -24.04 20.53
C ALA A 29 19.48 -22.57 20.84
N CYS A 30 20.67 -22.25 21.28
CA CYS A 30 21.11 -20.87 21.52
C CYS A 30 21.67 -20.21 20.25
N LEU A 31 22.52 -20.91 19.48
CA LEU A 31 23.21 -20.30 18.33
C LEU A 31 22.27 -19.99 17.15
N LEU A 32 21.27 -20.85 16.87
CA LEU A 32 20.38 -20.61 15.74
C LEU A 32 19.49 -19.36 15.93
N PRO A 33 18.76 -19.20 17.06
CA PRO A 33 18.00 -17.97 17.30
C PRO A 33 18.89 -16.72 17.40
N ALA A 34 20.06 -16.82 18.01
CA ALA A 34 20.99 -15.71 18.13
C ALA A 34 21.55 -15.31 16.76
N GLY A 35 21.95 -16.28 15.94
CA GLY A 35 22.41 -16.03 14.55
C GLY A 35 21.31 -15.43 13.69
N LEU A 36 20.09 -15.92 13.81
CA LEU A 36 18.93 -15.35 13.13
C LEU A 36 18.65 -13.90 13.58
N TYR A 37 18.70 -13.63 14.90
CA TYR A 37 18.54 -12.27 15.43
C TYR A 37 19.57 -11.31 14.83
N VAL A 38 20.84 -11.71 14.83
CA VAL A 38 21.94 -10.89 14.24
C VAL A 38 21.70 -10.68 12.75
N ALA A 39 21.36 -11.72 12.00
CA ALA A 39 21.07 -11.63 10.58
C ALA A 39 19.90 -10.67 10.29
N LEU A 40 18.79 -10.80 11.03
CA LEU A 40 17.65 -9.92 10.91
C LEU A 40 18.00 -8.46 11.25
N HIS A 41 18.83 -8.25 12.27
CA HIS A 41 19.30 -6.91 12.64
C HIS A 41 20.19 -6.28 11.56
N LEU A 42 21.09 -7.05 10.98
CA LEU A 42 21.97 -6.58 9.89
C LEU A 42 21.20 -6.29 8.59
N LEU A 43 20.11 -6.99 8.35
CA LEU A 43 19.24 -6.82 7.18
C LEU A 43 18.16 -5.75 7.40
N SER A 44 17.95 -5.28 8.64
CA SER A 44 16.91 -4.30 8.94
C SER A 44 17.21 -2.94 8.30
N LEU A 45 16.18 -2.32 7.75
CA LEU A 45 16.23 -0.95 7.22
C LEU A 45 15.89 0.03 8.34
N GLU A 46 16.70 1.06 8.49
CA GLU A 46 16.38 2.13 9.44
C GLU A 46 15.15 2.94 8.94
N PRO A 47 14.13 3.16 9.78
CA PRO A 47 13.00 4.00 9.39
C PRO A 47 13.48 5.45 9.20
N PRO A 48 12.84 6.22 8.29
CA PRO A 48 13.09 7.65 8.18
C PRO A 48 12.69 8.36 9.48
N ALA A 49 13.26 9.54 9.72
CA ALA A 49 12.94 10.32 10.93
C ALA A 49 11.42 10.54 11.05
N ALA A 50 10.86 10.35 12.24
CA ALA A 50 9.42 10.47 12.52
C ALA A 50 8.80 11.77 11.99
N ARG A 51 9.53 12.92 12.13
CA ARG A 51 9.10 14.20 11.55
C ARG A 51 8.99 14.18 10.02
N SER A 52 9.80 13.38 9.33
CA SER A 52 9.73 13.25 7.87
C SER A 52 8.52 12.40 7.48
N ALA A 53 8.27 11.31 8.19
CA ALA A 53 7.08 10.49 8.02
C ALA A 53 5.80 11.31 8.27
N GLN A 54 5.74 12.05 9.36
CA GLN A 54 4.58 12.90 9.68
C GLN A 54 4.31 13.96 8.61
N ARG A 55 5.35 14.63 8.07
CA ARG A 55 5.18 15.61 6.99
C ARG A 55 4.60 15.01 5.70
N VAL A 56 4.88 13.75 5.42
CA VAL A 56 4.35 13.05 4.24
C VAL A 56 2.92 12.54 4.52
N LEU A 57 2.71 11.93 5.68
CA LEU A 57 1.45 11.24 5.99
C LEU A 57 0.38 12.18 6.55
N GLN A 58 0.78 13.31 7.16
CA GLN A 58 -0.10 14.35 7.68
C GLN A 58 0.46 15.74 7.33
N PRO A 59 0.51 16.11 6.04
CA PRO A 59 1.24 17.31 5.58
C PRO A 59 0.69 18.63 6.15
N ARG A 60 -0.57 18.64 6.58
CA ARG A 60 -1.22 19.80 7.21
C ARG A 60 -1.35 19.67 8.73
N GLY A 61 -0.70 18.67 9.35
CA GLY A 61 -0.80 18.39 10.78
C GLY A 61 -2.13 17.76 11.23
N THR A 62 -3.02 17.45 10.29
CA THR A 62 -4.33 16.80 10.50
C THR A 62 -4.46 15.60 9.59
N ALA A 63 -5.52 14.81 9.74
CA ALA A 63 -5.87 13.72 8.86
C ALA A 63 -5.85 14.15 7.39
N ALA A 64 -5.06 13.47 6.56
CA ALA A 64 -4.92 13.78 5.15
C ALA A 64 -5.90 12.96 4.31
N ARG A 65 -6.57 13.62 3.38
CA ARG A 65 -7.40 13.00 2.34
C ARG A 65 -6.53 12.70 1.13
N VAL A 66 -6.34 11.45 0.83
CA VAL A 66 -5.50 11.00 -0.31
C VAL A 66 -6.40 10.42 -1.38
N ALA A 67 -6.31 10.94 -2.60
CA ALA A 67 -7.13 10.48 -3.72
C ALA A 67 -6.52 9.18 -4.30
N HIS A 68 -7.25 8.06 -4.19
CA HIS A 68 -6.87 6.75 -4.71
C HIS A 68 -6.80 6.78 -6.23
N ARG A 69 -5.63 6.49 -6.80
CA ARG A 69 -5.34 6.61 -8.24
C ARG A 69 -5.68 7.98 -8.82
N GLY A 70 -5.59 9.04 -7.97
CA GLY A 70 -6.03 10.39 -8.31
C GLY A 70 -7.51 10.67 -8.09
N GLY A 71 -8.27 9.78 -7.44
CA GLY A 71 -9.73 9.86 -7.26
C GLY A 71 -10.47 9.16 -8.39
N ALA A 72 -10.40 7.83 -8.42
CA ALA A 72 -10.89 6.98 -9.51
C ALA A 72 -12.39 7.10 -9.79
N HIS A 73 -13.18 7.64 -8.87
CA HIS A 73 -14.59 7.93 -9.06
C HIS A 73 -14.82 9.33 -9.65
N ASP A 74 -14.01 10.31 -9.26
CA ASP A 74 -14.13 11.73 -9.63
C ASP A 74 -13.51 12.05 -10.99
N ALA A 75 -12.53 11.25 -11.44
CA ALA A 75 -11.82 11.40 -12.70
C ALA A 75 -11.18 10.08 -13.17
N PRO A 76 -10.80 9.93 -14.47
CA PRO A 76 -10.15 8.72 -14.97
C PRO A 76 -8.87 8.41 -14.20
N GLU A 77 -8.81 7.23 -13.56
CA GLU A 77 -7.73 6.82 -12.67
C GLU A 77 -6.34 6.91 -13.32
N ASN A 78 -5.33 7.23 -12.50
CA ASN A 78 -3.92 7.27 -12.91
C ASN A 78 -3.64 8.21 -14.11
N THR A 79 -4.42 9.30 -14.29
CA THR A 79 -4.22 10.30 -15.32
C THR A 79 -3.83 11.66 -14.75
N LEU A 80 -3.31 12.55 -15.60
CA LEU A 80 -3.03 13.93 -15.19
C LEU A 80 -4.33 14.68 -14.87
N GLY A 81 -5.43 14.36 -15.57
CA GLY A 81 -6.76 14.90 -15.28
C GLY A 81 -7.24 14.52 -13.88
N ALA A 82 -6.99 13.28 -13.44
CA ALA A 82 -7.31 12.85 -12.09
C ALA A 82 -6.50 13.60 -11.02
N ILE A 83 -5.20 13.79 -11.23
CA ILE A 83 -4.33 14.55 -10.31
C ILE A 83 -4.83 16.00 -10.16
N ARG A 84 -5.18 16.66 -11.28
CA ARG A 84 -5.77 18.02 -11.26
C ARG A 84 -7.10 18.06 -10.52
N GLN A 85 -8.00 17.12 -10.83
CA GLN A 85 -9.31 17.03 -10.19
C GLN A 85 -9.20 16.77 -8.68
N ALA A 86 -8.26 15.92 -8.26
CA ALA A 86 -7.98 15.68 -6.84
C ALA A 86 -7.56 16.98 -6.11
N ALA A 87 -6.71 17.79 -6.74
CA ALA A 87 -6.29 19.08 -6.19
C ALA A 87 -7.47 20.06 -6.08
N GLU A 88 -8.31 20.17 -7.13
CA GLU A 88 -9.52 20.97 -7.12
C GLU A 88 -10.51 20.55 -6.03
N ASN A 89 -10.63 19.26 -5.80
CA ASN A 89 -11.47 18.67 -4.75
C ASN A 89 -10.85 18.77 -3.34
N GLY A 90 -9.68 19.39 -3.19
CA GLY A 90 -9.04 19.66 -1.90
C GLY A 90 -8.27 18.49 -1.30
N ALA A 91 -7.81 17.54 -2.10
CA ALA A 91 -6.91 16.47 -1.66
C ALA A 91 -5.66 17.06 -0.98
N ALA A 92 -5.14 16.35 0.01
CA ALA A 92 -3.82 16.61 0.57
C ALA A 92 -2.72 15.84 -0.20
N GLY A 93 -3.11 14.78 -0.89
CA GLY A 93 -2.22 13.95 -1.70
C GLY A 93 -2.98 13.09 -2.70
N VAL A 94 -2.22 12.44 -3.56
CA VAL A 94 -2.69 11.43 -4.49
C VAL A 94 -1.92 10.14 -4.27
N GLU A 95 -2.61 9.04 -4.42
CA GLU A 95 -1.98 7.73 -4.55
C GLU A 95 -2.02 7.37 -6.05
N VAL A 96 -0.94 6.77 -6.56
CA VAL A 96 -0.79 6.38 -7.96
C VAL A 96 -0.01 5.07 -8.07
N ASP A 97 -0.44 4.24 -9.00
CA ASP A 97 0.21 2.97 -9.31
C ASP A 97 1.32 3.16 -10.35
N VAL A 98 2.44 2.48 -10.16
CA VAL A 98 3.59 2.54 -11.07
C VAL A 98 3.84 1.17 -11.70
N GLU A 99 3.77 1.13 -13.03
CA GLU A 99 4.07 -0.04 -13.85
C GLU A 99 5.08 0.30 -14.95
N PHE A 100 5.58 -0.72 -15.63
CA PHE A 100 6.59 -0.57 -16.68
C PHE A 100 6.10 -1.13 -18.02
N THR A 101 6.38 -0.40 -19.09
CA THR A 101 6.13 -0.81 -20.47
C THR A 101 7.20 -1.81 -20.96
N ALA A 102 6.99 -2.42 -22.12
CA ALA A 102 7.94 -3.34 -22.75
C ALA A 102 9.34 -2.71 -22.97
N ASP A 103 9.39 -1.41 -23.26
CA ASP A 103 10.61 -0.64 -23.45
C ASP A 103 11.14 0.01 -22.16
N GLY A 104 10.60 -0.37 -20.99
CA GLY A 104 11.10 0.01 -19.66
C GLY A 104 10.74 1.43 -19.22
N VAL A 105 9.75 2.06 -19.84
CA VAL A 105 9.26 3.38 -19.41
C VAL A 105 8.32 3.20 -18.22
N ALA A 106 8.57 3.93 -17.12
CA ALA A 106 7.68 3.97 -15.96
C ALA A 106 6.45 4.83 -16.28
N ILE A 107 5.26 4.24 -16.13
CA ILE A 107 3.95 4.84 -16.40
C ILE A 107 3.04 4.75 -15.17
N LEU A 108 1.95 5.52 -15.16
CA LEU A 108 0.90 5.40 -14.14
C LEU A 108 -0.21 4.47 -14.66
N MET A 109 -0.29 3.27 -14.09
CA MET A 109 -1.28 2.25 -14.44
C MET A 109 -1.39 1.24 -13.30
N HIS A 110 -2.61 0.77 -13.01
CA HIS A 110 -2.82 -0.23 -11.95
C HIS A 110 -2.67 -1.66 -12.43
N ASP A 111 -3.30 -1.99 -13.56
CA ASP A 111 -3.38 -3.35 -14.09
C ASP A 111 -2.13 -3.67 -14.93
N ASP A 112 -1.80 -4.93 -15.06
CA ASP A 112 -0.79 -5.43 -15.99
C ASP A 112 -1.26 -5.46 -17.46
N THR A 113 -2.52 -5.05 -17.72
CA THR A 113 -3.15 -4.93 -19.04
C THR A 113 -3.86 -3.59 -19.19
N VAL A 114 -4.10 -3.15 -20.43
CA VAL A 114 -4.71 -1.85 -20.72
C VAL A 114 -6.24 -1.86 -20.87
N GLU A 115 -6.87 -3.05 -20.86
CA GLU A 115 -8.27 -3.24 -21.24
C GLU A 115 -9.29 -2.57 -20.32
N ARG A 116 -9.06 -2.55 -19.01
CA ARG A 116 -10.06 -2.08 -18.05
C ARG A 116 -10.32 -0.59 -18.15
N THR A 117 -9.30 0.22 -18.38
CA THR A 117 -9.42 1.69 -18.35
C THR A 117 -9.34 2.34 -19.72
N THR A 118 -8.72 1.69 -20.72
CA THR A 118 -8.47 2.30 -22.02
C THR A 118 -9.34 1.71 -23.15
N ASP A 119 -9.23 2.29 -24.34
CA ASP A 119 -9.81 1.78 -25.60
C ASP A 119 -8.89 0.76 -26.32
N GLY A 120 -7.76 0.39 -25.71
CA GLY A 120 -6.81 -0.60 -26.25
C GLY A 120 -6.96 -1.98 -25.65
N SER A 121 -6.05 -2.87 -26.07
CA SER A 121 -5.90 -4.22 -25.55
C SER A 121 -4.43 -4.65 -25.55
N GLY A 122 -4.06 -5.53 -24.62
CA GLY A 122 -2.72 -6.10 -24.49
C GLY A 122 -2.08 -5.90 -23.12
N ARG A 123 -1.03 -6.66 -22.88
CA ARG A 123 -0.27 -6.59 -21.63
C ARG A 123 0.77 -5.49 -21.71
N LEU A 124 1.01 -4.81 -20.58
CA LEU A 124 2.02 -3.73 -20.51
C LEU A 124 3.42 -4.22 -20.89
N CYS A 125 3.77 -5.45 -20.54
CA CYS A 125 5.07 -6.04 -20.86
C CYS A 125 5.27 -6.34 -22.37
N ASP A 126 4.20 -6.28 -23.16
CA ASP A 126 4.21 -6.54 -24.62
C ASP A 126 4.03 -5.23 -25.42
N LEU A 127 3.71 -4.11 -24.78
CA LEU A 127 3.43 -2.82 -25.41
C LEU A 127 4.51 -1.79 -25.10
N THR A 128 4.97 -1.07 -26.11
CA THR A 128 5.88 0.07 -25.94
C THR A 128 5.13 1.30 -25.41
N PHE A 129 5.86 2.26 -24.83
CA PHE A 129 5.25 3.51 -24.38
C PHE A 129 4.57 4.28 -25.50
N ASP A 130 5.13 4.31 -26.68
CA ASP A 130 4.54 4.98 -27.85
C ASP A 130 3.20 4.38 -28.28
N GLU A 131 3.00 3.07 -28.09
CA GLU A 131 1.72 2.39 -28.34
C GLU A 131 0.71 2.75 -27.25
N ILE A 132 1.09 2.64 -25.97
CA ILE A 132 0.23 2.95 -24.83
C ILE A 132 -0.17 4.44 -24.83
N ARG A 133 0.73 5.35 -25.21
CA ARG A 133 0.46 6.79 -25.24
C ARG A 133 -0.62 7.19 -26.27
N LYS A 134 -0.89 6.39 -27.27
CA LYS A 134 -1.97 6.62 -28.25
C LYS A 134 -3.35 6.33 -27.66
N LEU A 135 -3.44 5.44 -26.67
CA LEU A 135 -4.70 5.01 -26.06
C LEU A 135 -5.39 6.15 -25.31
N ASN A 136 -6.71 6.03 -25.21
CA ASN A 136 -7.54 6.93 -24.42
C ASN A 136 -7.82 6.32 -23.05
N ALA A 137 -7.18 6.83 -22.00
CA ALA A 137 -7.31 6.35 -20.63
C ALA A 137 -8.65 6.73 -19.95
N SER A 138 -9.47 7.55 -20.60
CA SER A 138 -10.81 7.90 -20.11
C SER A 138 -11.94 7.14 -20.82
N ALA A 139 -11.61 6.27 -21.79
CA ALA A 139 -12.60 5.65 -22.69
C ALA A 139 -13.73 4.92 -21.96
N LYS A 140 -13.44 4.30 -20.83
CA LYS A 140 -14.39 3.49 -20.03
C LYS A 140 -14.85 4.17 -18.74
N HIS A 141 -14.35 5.38 -18.46
CA HIS A 141 -14.72 6.10 -17.25
C HIS A 141 -16.13 6.68 -17.33
N ARG A 142 -16.85 6.71 -16.18
CA ARG A 142 -18.22 7.28 -16.08
C ARG A 142 -18.30 8.73 -16.53
N LEU A 143 -17.25 9.52 -16.28
CA LEU A 143 -17.16 10.94 -16.66
C LEU A 143 -16.35 11.17 -17.97
N ARG A 144 -16.33 10.20 -18.89
CA ARG A 144 -15.59 10.33 -20.17
C ARG A 144 -15.99 11.54 -21.01
N SER A 145 -17.21 12.06 -20.86
CA SER A 145 -17.66 13.27 -21.53
C SER A 145 -16.97 14.54 -20.99
N LYS A 146 -16.66 14.56 -19.68
CA LYS A 146 -15.89 15.64 -19.03
C LYS A 146 -14.38 15.51 -19.32
N PHE A 147 -13.89 14.29 -19.49
CA PHE A 147 -12.50 13.96 -19.76
C PHE A 147 -12.37 13.21 -21.09
N PRO A 148 -12.53 13.88 -22.24
CA PRO A 148 -12.75 13.19 -23.53
C PRO A 148 -11.52 12.45 -24.05
N SER A 149 -10.32 12.78 -23.60
CA SER A 149 -9.06 12.23 -24.17
C SER A 149 -7.88 12.31 -23.19
N GLU A 150 -8.04 11.72 -21.99
CA GLU A 150 -6.90 11.56 -21.10
C GLU A 150 -5.94 10.51 -21.67
N LYS A 151 -4.65 10.70 -21.40
CA LYS A 151 -3.59 9.79 -21.82
C LYS A 151 -2.99 9.09 -20.61
N VAL A 152 -2.44 7.91 -20.82
CA VAL A 152 -1.60 7.26 -19.81
C VAL A 152 -0.32 8.07 -19.64
N PRO A 153 -0.07 8.68 -18.47
CA PRO A 153 1.11 9.50 -18.26
C PRO A 153 2.32 8.66 -17.87
N THR A 154 3.50 9.19 -18.14
CA THR A 154 4.72 8.70 -17.49
C THR A 154 4.71 9.04 -16.00
N LEU A 155 5.44 8.27 -15.19
CA LEU A 155 5.68 8.59 -13.78
C LEU A 155 6.19 10.03 -13.59
N ARG A 156 7.11 10.47 -14.46
CA ARG A 156 7.65 11.82 -14.41
C ARG A 156 6.58 12.90 -14.62
N GLU A 157 5.67 12.71 -15.57
CA GLU A 157 4.56 13.65 -15.82
C GLU A 157 3.64 13.73 -14.61
N GLY A 158 3.29 12.58 -14.00
CA GLY A 158 2.48 12.53 -12.78
C GLY A 158 3.14 13.24 -11.60
N VAL A 159 4.44 13.03 -11.38
CA VAL A 159 5.21 13.73 -10.34
C VAL A 159 5.20 15.24 -10.56
N VAL A 160 5.50 15.70 -11.77
CA VAL A 160 5.53 17.14 -12.09
C VAL A 160 4.16 17.78 -11.88
N GLU A 161 3.09 17.10 -12.30
CA GLU A 161 1.73 17.61 -12.12
C GLU A 161 1.33 17.67 -10.64
N SER A 162 1.63 16.64 -9.87
CA SER A 162 1.37 16.62 -8.43
C SER A 162 2.14 17.73 -7.68
N MET A 163 3.40 17.96 -8.06
CA MET A 163 4.21 19.06 -7.50
C MET A 163 3.62 20.45 -7.81
N ARG A 164 3.08 20.66 -9.01
CA ARG A 164 2.42 21.92 -9.38
C ARG A 164 1.24 22.26 -8.47
N HIS A 165 0.55 21.24 -7.98
CA HIS A 165 -0.60 21.37 -7.10
C HIS A 165 -0.25 21.21 -5.62
N ASN A 166 1.03 21.09 -5.28
CA ASN A 166 1.52 20.88 -3.90
C ASN A 166 0.86 19.67 -3.22
N LEU A 167 0.66 18.58 -3.97
CA LEU A 167 0.12 17.33 -3.49
C LEU A 167 1.23 16.39 -3.01
N THR A 168 1.01 15.72 -1.88
CA THR A 168 1.85 14.58 -1.48
C THR A 168 1.56 13.39 -2.39
N ILE A 169 2.60 12.63 -2.77
CA ILE A 169 2.44 11.48 -3.65
C ILE A 169 2.73 10.18 -2.90
N TYR A 170 1.78 9.25 -2.99
CA TYR A 170 1.92 7.87 -2.53
C TYR A 170 2.09 6.99 -3.77
N PHE A 171 3.24 6.32 -3.89
CA PHE A 171 3.50 5.42 -5.00
C PHE A 171 3.21 3.98 -4.58
N ASP A 172 2.30 3.29 -5.28
CA ASP A 172 2.21 1.84 -5.24
C ASP A 172 3.23 1.24 -6.23
N VAL A 173 4.34 0.72 -5.69
CA VAL A 173 5.52 0.25 -6.46
C VAL A 173 5.68 -1.27 -6.30
N LYS A 174 4.75 -2.04 -6.63
CA LYS A 174 4.66 -3.52 -6.53
C LYS A 174 6.02 -4.25 -6.42
N GLY A 175 6.58 -4.30 -5.19
CA GLY A 175 7.80 -5.06 -4.87
C GLY A 175 9.14 -4.30 -4.95
N HIS A 176 9.19 -3.00 -5.26
CA HIS A 176 10.43 -2.24 -5.45
C HIS A 176 10.72 -1.16 -4.38
N ALA A 177 10.02 -1.18 -3.25
CA ALA A 177 10.15 -0.16 -2.19
C ALA A 177 11.55 -0.11 -1.56
N ASP A 178 12.25 -1.24 -1.47
CA ASP A 178 13.63 -1.31 -0.95
C ASP A 178 14.62 -0.59 -1.87
N GLN A 179 14.44 -0.67 -3.17
CA GLN A 179 15.29 0.02 -4.16
C GLN A 179 15.11 1.53 -4.06
N MET A 180 13.89 2.02 -3.88
CA MET A 180 13.62 3.44 -3.66
C MET A 180 14.31 3.95 -2.39
N ARG A 181 14.26 3.20 -1.28
CA ARG A 181 14.95 3.58 -0.04
C ARG A 181 16.45 3.49 -0.11
N ARG A 182 17.01 2.59 -0.92
CA ARG A 182 18.46 2.57 -1.20
C ARG A 182 18.88 3.78 -2.01
N ALA A 183 18.02 4.26 -2.92
CA ALA A 183 18.28 5.46 -3.72
C ALA A 183 18.19 6.73 -2.87
N ASP A 184 17.17 6.84 -2.00
CA ASP A 184 17.04 7.94 -1.03
C ASP A 184 16.48 7.44 0.30
N ARG A 185 17.29 7.51 1.36
CA ARG A 185 16.92 7.12 2.73
C ARG A 185 15.79 7.97 3.33
N LYS A 186 15.44 9.11 2.74
CA LYS A 186 14.35 9.97 3.20
C LYS A 186 12.99 9.51 2.71
N VAL A 187 12.93 8.58 1.76
CA VAL A 187 11.67 8.01 1.27
C VAL A 187 10.93 7.33 2.41
N VAL A 188 9.69 7.77 2.63
CA VAL A 188 8.78 7.16 3.60
C VAL A 188 8.18 5.92 2.98
N THR A 189 8.34 4.77 3.61
CA THR A 189 7.78 3.50 3.14
C THR A 189 6.63 3.07 4.02
N ALA A 190 5.63 2.46 3.40
CA ALA A 190 4.48 1.86 4.05
C ALA A 190 4.31 0.40 3.60
N LEU A 191 3.75 -0.43 4.46
CA LEU A 191 3.28 -1.77 4.09
C LEU A 191 1.79 -1.69 3.78
N THR A 192 1.42 -2.10 2.58
CA THR A 192 0.02 -2.32 2.22
C THR A 192 -0.41 -3.68 2.74
N HIS A 193 -1.49 -3.71 3.50
CA HIS A 193 -1.99 -4.91 4.15
C HIS A 193 -3.48 -5.12 3.87
N ARG A 194 -3.80 -6.31 3.38
CA ARG A 194 -5.16 -6.84 3.27
C ARG A 194 -5.15 -8.26 3.82
N PRO A 195 -5.92 -8.56 4.86
CA PRO A 195 -6.10 -9.93 5.34
C PRO A 195 -6.58 -10.88 4.24
N TRP A 196 -6.18 -12.14 4.33
CA TRP A 196 -6.57 -13.19 3.38
C TRP A 196 -6.12 -12.94 1.93
N HIS A 197 -5.03 -12.19 1.74
CA HIS A 197 -4.51 -11.82 0.42
C HIS A 197 -4.11 -13.01 -0.46
N LEU A 198 -3.57 -14.06 0.14
CA LEU A 198 -3.08 -15.24 -0.58
C LEU A 198 -4.22 -16.23 -0.88
N SER A 199 -5.19 -16.37 0.02
CA SER A 199 -6.27 -17.37 -0.07
C SER A 199 -7.52 -16.86 -0.78
N HIS A 200 -7.78 -15.54 -0.79
CA HIS A 200 -8.97 -14.92 -1.36
C HIS A 200 -8.63 -13.85 -2.41
N LEU A 201 -9.55 -13.61 -3.32
CA LEU A 201 -9.51 -12.50 -4.28
C LEU A 201 -9.96 -11.19 -3.62
N GLY A 202 -9.89 -10.06 -4.35
CA GLY A 202 -10.30 -8.74 -3.87
C GLY A 202 -11.77 -8.64 -3.47
N ASP A 203 -12.63 -9.38 -4.15
CA ASP A 203 -14.06 -9.50 -3.88
C ASP A 203 -14.43 -10.44 -2.71
N GLY A 204 -13.43 -11.02 -2.03
CA GLY A 204 -13.62 -11.95 -0.93
C GLY A 204 -13.91 -13.40 -1.36
N THR A 205 -13.94 -13.71 -2.65
CA THR A 205 -14.12 -15.08 -3.14
C THR A 205 -12.84 -15.91 -2.97
N ARG A 206 -13.00 -17.24 -2.85
CA ARG A 206 -11.85 -18.14 -2.71
C ARG A 206 -11.00 -18.14 -3.99
N ARG A 207 -9.70 -17.93 -3.85
CA ARG A 207 -8.75 -17.98 -4.98
C ARG A 207 -8.59 -19.40 -5.55
N PHE A 208 -8.74 -20.45 -4.72
CA PHE A 208 -8.51 -21.83 -5.10
C PHE A 208 -9.76 -22.70 -4.88
N ARG A 209 -10.15 -23.47 -5.90
CA ARG A 209 -11.24 -24.45 -5.80
C ARG A 209 -10.83 -25.70 -5.00
N SER A 210 -9.55 -26.08 -5.02
CA SER A 210 -9.05 -27.23 -4.27
C SER A 210 -9.05 -26.95 -2.77
N PHE A 211 -9.68 -27.81 -1.97
CA PHE A 211 -9.77 -27.72 -0.51
C PHE A 211 -8.39 -27.60 0.15
N TRP A 212 -7.50 -28.54 -0.11
CA TRP A 212 -6.16 -28.57 0.48
C TRP A 212 -5.33 -27.33 0.13
N LYS A 213 -5.37 -26.94 -1.14
CA LYS A 213 -4.66 -25.75 -1.60
C LYS A 213 -5.21 -24.49 -0.92
N HIS A 214 -6.54 -24.35 -0.83
CA HIS A 214 -7.17 -23.21 -0.18
C HIS A 214 -6.72 -23.10 1.29
N TYR A 215 -6.83 -24.18 2.09
CA TYR A 215 -6.46 -24.12 3.52
C TYR A 215 -4.96 -24.00 3.77
N LEU A 216 -4.11 -24.51 2.88
CA LEU A 216 -2.67 -24.22 2.92
C LEU A 216 -2.42 -22.71 2.82
N TYR A 217 -3.07 -22.03 1.85
CA TYR A 217 -2.92 -20.58 1.68
C TYR A 217 -3.59 -19.77 2.79
N VAL A 218 -4.66 -20.24 3.39
CA VAL A 218 -5.22 -19.67 4.64
C VAL A 218 -4.19 -19.73 5.76
N GLY A 219 -3.52 -20.87 5.95
CA GLY A 219 -2.43 -20.99 6.92
C GLY A 219 -1.26 -20.06 6.65
N MET A 220 -0.90 -19.88 5.38
CA MET A 220 0.13 -18.91 4.96
C MET A 220 -0.31 -17.46 5.23
N ASP A 221 -1.55 -17.10 4.97
CA ASP A 221 -2.10 -15.77 5.30
C ASP A 221 -1.96 -15.47 6.80
N ILE A 222 -2.29 -16.42 7.67
CA ILE A 222 -2.16 -16.27 9.13
C ILE A 222 -0.70 -16.03 9.52
N ILE A 223 0.25 -16.79 8.94
CA ILE A 223 1.67 -16.63 9.21
C ILE A 223 2.18 -15.27 8.73
N VAL A 224 1.78 -14.86 7.52
CA VAL A 224 2.18 -13.57 6.94
C VAL A 224 1.61 -12.42 7.78
N ASP A 225 0.31 -12.46 8.10
CA ASP A 225 -0.35 -11.45 8.93
C ASP A 225 0.33 -11.31 10.31
N TRP A 226 0.54 -12.45 10.99
CA TRP A 226 1.26 -12.47 12.26
C TRP A 226 2.69 -11.90 12.13
N SER A 227 3.42 -12.29 11.10
CA SER A 227 4.79 -11.83 10.87
C SER A 227 4.85 -10.33 10.61
N LEU A 228 3.94 -9.80 9.77
CA LEU A 228 3.82 -8.37 9.49
C LEU A 228 3.61 -7.55 10.76
N HIS A 229 2.70 -7.99 11.63
CA HIS A 229 2.35 -7.29 12.85
C HIS A 229 3.33 -7.53 14.02
N SER A 230 4.11 -8.62 13.98
CA SER A 230 5.05 -8.96 15.05
C SER A 230 6.43 -8.33 14.87
N PHE A 231 7.04 -8.45 13.67
CA PHE A 231 8.44 -8.05 13.49
C PHE A 231 8.80 -7.50 12.09
N LEU A 232 8.08 -7.89 11.02
CA LEU A 232 8.47 -7.47 9.66
C LEU A 232 8.37 -5.96 9.46
N TRP A 233 7.38 -5.30 10.04
CA TRP A 233 7.25 -3.85 9.99
C TRP A 233 8.52 -3.12 10.45
N ARG A 234 9.16 -3.66 11.51
CA ARG A 234 10.41 -3.11 12.08
C ARG A 234 11.61 -3.41 11.18
N LEU A 235 11.70 -4.64 10.66
CA LEU A 235 12.79 -5.03 9.76
C LEU A 235 12.75 -4.24 8.46
N CYS A 236 11.58 -4.00 7.91
CA CYS A 236 11.39 -3.18 6.71
C CYS A 236 11.55 -1.68 6.99
N GLY A 237 11.63 -1.26 8.25
CA GLY A 237 11.77 0.15 8.62
C GLY A 237 10.62 1.02 8.14
N ASN A 238 9.39 0.48 8.15
CA ASN A 238 8.22 1.19 7.67
C ASN A 238 7.78 2.27 8.65
N SER A 239 7.15 3.32 8.10
CA SER A 239 6.59 4.43 8.88
C SER A 239 5.07 4.39 8.91
N ALA A 240 4.44 3.57 8.08
CA ALA A 240 2.99 3.44 8.03
C ALA A 240 2.55 2.04 7.61
N PHE A 241 1.30 1.71 8.00
CA PHE A 241 0.51 0.64 7.42
C PHE A 241 -0.64 1.21 6.58
N LEU A 242 -0.75 0.78 5.34
CA LEU A 242 -1.91 0.99 4.49
C LEU A 242 -2.83 -0.22 4.66
N VAL A 243 -3.93 -0.06 5.39
CA VAL A 243 -4.78 -1.18 5.84
C VAL A 243 -6.17 -1.07 5.24
N GLN A 244 -6.73 -2.21 4.82
CA GLN A 244 -8.13 -2.24 4.40
C GLN A 244 -9.05 -1.74 5.53
N LYS A 245 -9.93 -0.78 5.24
CA LYS A 245 -10.72 -0.02 6.22
C LYS A 245 -11.46 -0.86 7.26
N ASN A 246 -11.94 -2.06 6.88
CA ASN A 246 -12.71 -2.94 7.74
C ASN A 246 -11.90 -3.56 8.90
N PHE A 247 -10.57 -3.42 8.89
CA PHE A 247 -9.66 -3.94 9.90
C PHE A 247 -9.06 -2.85 10.79
N VAL A 248 -9.55 -1.62 10.66
CA VAL A 248 -9.08 -0.47 11.45
C VAL A 248 -10.05 -0.22 12.61
N SER A 249 -9.49 -0.14 13.81
CA SER A 249 -10.20 0.21 15.05
C SER A 249 -9.41 1.25 15.84
N GLN A 250 -10.03 1.86 16.85
CA GLN A 250 -9.35 2.77 17.77
C GLN A 250 -8.14 2.10 18.43
N ASP A 251 -8.30 0.85 18.89
CA ASP A 251 -7.21 0.10 19.52
C ASP A 251 -6.08 -0.19 18.55
N TYR A 252 -6.39 -0.51 17.29
CA TYR A 252 -5.40 -0.73 16.24
C TYR A 252 -4.58 0.54 15.97
N VAL A 253 -5.26 1.68 15.82
CA VAL A 253 -4.61 2.98 15.60
C VAL A 253 -3.75 3.35 16.80
N SER A 254 -4.29 3.27 18.02
CA SER A 254 -3.56 3.60 19.25
C SER A 254 -2.32 2.71 19.44
N HIS A 255 -2.44 1.41 19.15
CA HIS A 255 -1.34 0.48 19.23
C HIS A 255 -0.18 0.85 18.29
N TRP A 256 -0.48 1.17 17.03
CA TRP A 256 0.55 1.51 16.06
C TRP A 256 1.11 2.92 16.26
N SER A 257 0.27 3.88 16.61
CA SER A 257 0.70 5.24 16.93
C SER A 257 1.66 5.28 18.13
N SER A 258 1.45 4.43 19.14
CA SER A 258 2.38 4.30 20.28
C SER A 258 3.77 3.80 19.88
N LYS A 259 3.90 3.15 18.71
CA LYS A 259 5.16 2.69 18.10
C LYS A 259 5.71 3.67 17.05
N GLY A 260 5.06 4.81 16.86
CA GLY A 260 5.44 5.80 15.83
C GLY A 260 5.06 5.40 14.41
N ILE A 261 4.15 4.45 14.23
CA ILE A 261 3.67 3.96 12.94
C ILE A 261 2.30 4.57 12.66
N HIS A 262 2.15 5.21 11.51
CA HIS A 262 0.87 5.74 11.06
C HIS A 262 0.00 4.65 10.45
N VAL A 263 -1.31 4.74 10.66
CA VAL A 263 -2.30 3.87 10.01
C VAL A 263 -3.04 4.69 8.96
N VAL A 264 -3.10 4.19 7.72
CA VAL A 264 -3.77 4.84 6.60
C VAL A 264 -4.78 3.86 5.99
N PRO A 265 -6.06 3.96 6.35
CA PRO A 265 -7.12 3.10 5.82
C PRO A 265 -7.38 3.32 4.32
N TRP A 266 -7.70 2.22 3.60
CA TRP A 266 -8.11 2.23 2.20
C TRP A 266 -9.17 1.15 1.93
N THR A 267 -10.11 1.26 1.00
CA THR A 267 -10.54 2.49 0.35
C THR A 267 -11.78 3.00 1.06
N VAL A 268 -11.75 4.26 1.48
CA VAL A 268 -12.76 4.87 2.37
C VAL A 268 -13.68 5.75 1.53
N ASN A 269 -14.89 5.28 1.24
CA ASN A 269 -15.71 5.86 0.18
C ASN A 269 -17.03 6.49 0.63
N THR A 270 -17.40 6.39 1.93
CA THR A 270 -18.59 7.05 2.44
C THR A 270 -18.24 8.23 3.35
N PHE A 271 -19.06 9.27 3.35
CA PHE A 271 -18.86 10.43 4.23
C PHE A 271 -18.88 10.05 5.72
N ALA A 272 -19.67 9.04 6.09
CA ALA A 272 -19.72 8.55 7.46
C ALA A 272 -18.37 7.96 7.90
N GLU A 273 -17.76 7.11 7.06
CA GLU A 273 -16.43 6.55 7.31
C GLU A 273 -15.36 7.64 7.34
N LYS A 274 -15.37 8.56 6.38
CA LYS A 274 -14.43 9.69 6.30
C LYS A 274 -14.51 10.54 7.57
N SER A 275 -15.73 10.92 7.99
CA SER A 275 -15.95 11.69 9.21
C SER A 275 -15.46 10.96 10.47
N TYR A 276 -15.68 9.65 10.55
CA TYR A 276 -15.18 8.85 11.67
C TYR A 276 -13.65 8.83 11.72
N LEU A 277 -12.99 8.63 10.58
CA LEU A 277 -11.54 8.63 10.50
C LEU A 277 -10.91 10.00 10.79
N GLU A 278 -11.54 11.08 10.32
CA GLU A 278 -11.05 12.45 10.54
C GLU A 278 -11.24 12.92 11.99
N ASN A 279 -12.42 12.68 12.56
CA ASN A 279 -12.82 13.31 13.81
C ASN A 279 -12.66 12.42 15.05
N VAL A 280 -12.60 11.09 14.87
CA VAL A 280 -12.50 10.14 15.99
C VAL A 280 -11.14 9.44 16.00
N LEU A 281 -10.68 8.93 14.85
CA LEU A 281 -9.41 8.23 14.76
C LEU A 281 -8.23 9.14 14.42
N GLU A 282 -8.49 10.34 13.92
CA GLU A 282 -7.49 11.32 13.45
C GLU A 282 -6.49 10.71 12.44
N CYS A 283 -6.99 9.81 11.60
CA CYS A 283 -6.21 9.05 10.62
C CYS A 283 -6.35 9.63 9.21
N SER A 284 -5.23 9.78 8.52
CA SER A 284 -5.22 9.96 7.06
C SER A 284 -5.81 8.74 6.37
N TYR A 285 -6.44 8.90 5.22
CA TYR A 285 -7.07 7.81 4.49
C TYR A 285 -6.99 7.99 2.97
N ILE A 286 -7.19 6.89 2.26
CA ILE A 286 -7.22 6.83 0.80
C ILE A 286 -8.66 6.59 0.34
N THR A 287 -9.15 7.39 -0.64
CA THR A 287 -10.55 7.39 -1.12
C THR A 287 -10.65 7.49 -2.64
N ASP A 288 -11.65 6.84 -3.22
CA ASP A 288 -11.96 6.95 -4.66
C ASP A 288 -12.68 8.26 -5.03
N SER A 289 -13.39 8.87 -4.07
CA SER A 289 -14.04 10.17 -4.26
C SER A 289 -13.82 11.09 -3.06
N LEU A 290 -13.58 12.37 -3.34
CA LEU A 290 -13.47 13.42 -2.31
C LEU A 290 -14.78 14.17 -2.11
N VAL A 291 -15.71 14.06 -3.03
CA VAL A 291 -16.90 14.92 -3.12
C VAL A 291 -18.24 14.19 -2.97
N GLU A 292 -18.25 12.87 -3.17
CA GLU A 292 -19.49 12.07 -3.03
C GLU A 292 -19.22 10.69 -2.43
N ASP A 293 -20.28 10.00 -2.00
CA ASP A 293 -20.22 8.60 -1.61
C ASP A 293 -20.16 7.75 -2.88
N CYS A 294 -19.34 6.70 -2.88
CA CYS A 294 -19.24 5.79 -4.01
C CYS A 294 -18.91 4.35 -3.60
N ASP A 295 -19.18 3.42 -4.51
CA ASP A 295 -18.72 2.04 -4.39
C ASP A 295 -17.21 1.95 -4.65
N PRO A 296 -16.50 0.96 -4.07
CA PRO A 296 -15.08 0.76 -4.32
C PRO A 296 -14.79 0.48 -5.80
N HIS A 297 -13.80 1.16 -6.36
CA HIS A 297 -13.24 0.88 -7.68
C HIS A 297 -12.12 -0.16 -7.55
N TYR A 298 -12.39 -1.41 -7.98
CA TYR A 298 -11.44 -2.54 -7.98
C TYR A 298 -10.81 -2.76 -9.36
#